data_c20c0ff4b5db8449f5795d61285b8b39
#
_entry.id   c20c0ff4b5db8449f5795d61285b8b39
#
_cell.length_a   1.000
_cell.length_b   1.000
_cell.length_c   1.000
_cell.angle_alpha   90.00
_cell.angle_beta   90.00
_cell.angle_gamma   90.00
#
_symmetry.space_group_name_H-M   'P 1'
#
loop_
_entity.id
_entity.type
_entity.pdbx_description
1 polymer ?
#
loop_
_entity_poly.entity_id
_entity_poly.type
_entity_poly.pdbx_seq_one_letter_code
_entity_poly.pdbx_strand_id
1 'polypeptide(L)'
;MKRDTLTDEIVSMSGYIYQMAYKMCQGNRENAKDITQDTLVKMLQGIQHFKLGTNLQSWAYTIMRNTYITQQNREIVYGTLADEPADEPIEEPEIFSNEILKCIRYLPEELFWVVWLRAEGYSYDFIAMKRNCNVSTVRGRLYTARQLLRKILSQY
;
A
#
# COMPACT_ATOMS: atom_id res chain seq x y z
N MET A 1 -17.53 22.86 0.18
CA MET A 1 -17.82 21.81 1.17
C MET A 1 -17.30 22.28 2.50
N LYS A 2 -18.15 22.34 3.51
CA LYS A 2 -17.75 22.79 4.85
C LYS A 2 -16.91 21.66 5.50
N ARG A 3 -15.92 22.02 6.32
CA ARG A 3 -15.05 21.06 7.03
C ARG A 3 -15.85 20.03 7.83
N ASP A 4 -16.98 20.41 8.39
CA ASP A 4 -17.86 19.52 9.15
C ASP A 4 -18.39 18.36 8.30
N THR A 5 -18.76 18.64 7.04
CA THR A 5 -19.24 17.62 6.09
C THR A 5 -18.15 16.60 5.75
N LEU A 6 -16.89 17.07 5.57
CA LEU A 6 -15.77 16.18 5.27
C LEU A 6 -15.41 15.30 6.48
N THR A 7 -15.50 15.84 7.69
CA THR A 7 -15.31 15.06 8.92
C THR A 7 -16.35 13.94 9.02
N ASP A 8 -17.62 14.24 8.75
CA ASP A 8 -18.70 13.26 8.75
C ASP A 8 -18.50 12.18 7.67
N GLU A 9 -18.04 12.58 6.48
CA GLU A 9 -17.69 11.64 5.42
C GLU A 9 -16.54 10.70 5.84
N ILE A 10 -15.48 11.22 6.46
CA ILE A 10 -14.37 10.41 6.95
C ILE A 10 -14.84 9.39 7.98
N VAL A 11 -15.65 9.82 8.95
CA VAL A 11 -16.20 8.92 9.97
C VAL A 11 -17.11 7.85 9.36
N SER A 12 -17.92 8.21 8.37
CA SER A 12 -18.80 7.28 7.66
C SER A 12 -18.03 6.20 6.88
N MET A 13 -16.76 6.45 6.56
CA MET A 13 -15.89 5.49 5.85
C MET A 13 -15.31 4.40 6.76
N SER A 14 -15.57 4.41 8.04
CA SER A 14 -15.00 3.45 9.00
C SER A 14 -15.22 1.99 8.59
N GLY A 15 -16.40 1.64 8.10
CA GLY A 15 -16.73 0.30 7.59
C GLY A 15 -15.91 -0.09 6.35
N TYR A 16 -15.77 0.83 5.42
CA TYR A 16 -14.94 0.63 4.22
C TYR A 16 -13.47 0.41 4.58
N ILE A 17 -12.92 1.27 5.42
CA ILE A 17 -11.53 1.18 5.87
C ILE A 17 -11.30 -0.15 6.62
N TYR A 18 -12.23 -0.54 7.49
CA TYR A 18 -12.15 -1.81 8.21
C TYR A 18 -12.14 -3.03 7.27
N GLN A 19 -13.00 -3.07 6.27
CA GLN A 19 -13.02 -4.17 5.30
C GLN A 19 -11.70 -4.29 4.55
N MET A 20 -11.14 -3.17 4.12
CA MET A 20 -9.85 -3.15 3.43
C MET A 20 -8.69 -3.55 4.37
N ALA A 21 -8.69 -3.04 5.60
CA ALA A 21 -7.72 -3.40 6.62
C ALA A 21 -7.81 -4.89 6.99
N TYR A 22 -9.02 -5.43 7.09
CA TYR A 22 -9.25 -6.84 7.37
C TYR A 22 -8.66 -7.76 6.30
N LYS A 23 -8.86 -7.44 5.03
CA LYS A 23 -8.23 -8.15 3.91
C LYS A 23 -6.71 -8.06 3.97
N MET A 24 -6.18 -6.87 4.23
CA MET A 24 -4.74 -6.63 4.30
C MET A 24 -4.09 -7.34 5.48
N CYS A 25 -4.79 -7.47 6.61
CA CYS A 25 -4.35 -8.20 7.80
C CYS A 25 -4.63 -9.71 7.74
N GLN A 26 -5.00 -10.24 6.59
CA GLN A 26 -5.28 -11.67 6.39
C GLN A 26 -6.31 -12.24 7.38
N GLY A 27 -7.33 -11.46 7.68
CA GLY A 27 -8.42 -11.85 8.57
C GLY A 27 -8.14 -11.63 10.07
N ASN A 28 -7.03 -11.05 10.46
CA ASN A 28 -6.76 -10.70 11.86
C ASN A 28 -7.59 -9.47 12.27
N ARG A 29 -8.64 -9.72 13.06
CA ARG A 29 -9.61 -8.70 13.48
C ARG A 29 -9.01 -7.61 14.37
N GLU A 30 -8.13 -7.99 15.30
CA GLU A 30 -7.52 -7.02 16.22
C GLU A 30 -6.61 -6.06 15.48
N ASN A 31 -5.75 -6.57 14.63
CA ASN A 31 -4.89 -5.74 13.78
C ASN A 31 -5.71 -4.85 12.83
N ALA A 32 -6.78 -5.38 12.25
CA ALA A 32 -7.66 -4.63 11.37
C ALA A 32 -8.37 -3.47 12.09
N LYS A 33 -8.80 -3.68 13.33
CA LYS A 33 -9.38 -2.61 14.17
C LYS A 33 -8.37 -1.52 14.48
N ASP A 34 -7.17 -1.90 14.89
CA ASP A 34 -6.10 -0.96 15.22
C ASP A 34 -5.72 -0.10 14.01
N ILE A 35 -5.54 -0.73 12.84
CA ILE A 35 -5.25 -0.02 11.60
C ILE A 35 -6.40 0.90 11.19
N THR A 36 -7.64 0.47 11.37
CA THR A 36 -8.81 1.30 11.06
C THR A 36 -8.84 2.54 11.94
N GLN A 37 -8.65 2.40 13.24
CA GLN A 37 -8.63 3.52 14.18
C GLN A 37 -7.47 4.48 13.88
N ASP A 38 -6.27 3.98 13.71
CA ASP A 38 -5.09 4.79 13.38
C ASP A 38 -5.26 5.53 12.05
N THR A 39 -5.88 4.89 11.07
CA THR A 39 -6.18 5.51 9.78
C THR A 39 -7.15 6.67 9.92
N LEU A 40 -8.27 6.46 10.64
CA LEU A 40 -9.25 7.51 10.90
C LEU A 40 -8.65 8.69 11.64
N VAL A 41 -7.85 8.44 12.68
CA VAL A 41 -7.15 9.50 13.42
C VAL A 41 -6.22 10.30 12.51
N LYS A 42 -5.43 9.63 11.69
CA LYS A 42 -4.51 10.28 10.73
C LYS A 42 -5.26 11.09 9.67
N MET A 43 -6.39 10.58 9.19
CA MET A 43 -7.23 11.32 8.24
C MET A 43 -7.79 12.59 8.88
N LEU A 44 -8.30 12.51 10.09
CA LEU A 44 -8.83 13.67 10.83
C LEU A 44 -7.75 14.70 11.14
N GLN A 45 -6.56 14.25 11.55
CA GLN A 45 -5.41 15.12 11.78
C GLN A 45 -4.90 15.77 10.49
N GLY A 46 -4.96 15.05 9.38
CA GLY A 46 -4.50 15.50 8.07
C GLY A 46 -5.57 16.16 7.20
N ILE A 47 -6.77 16.38 7.71
CA ILE A 47 -7.92 16.88 6.93
C ILE A 47 -7.64 18.20 6.19
N GLN A 48 -6.79 19.05 6.75
CA GLN A 48 -6.37 20.32 6.16
C GLN A 48 -5.49 20.12 4.90
N HIS A 49 -4.86 18.97 4.76
CA HIS A 49 -4.02 18.62 3.62
C HIS A 49 -4.78 17.89 2.52
N PHE A 50 -6.02 17.48 2.79
CA PHE A 50 -6.86 16.86 1.77
C PHE A 50 -7.26 17.89 0.71
N LYS A 51 -6.95 17.58 -0.54
CA LYS A 51 -7.32 18.43 -1.66
C LYS A 51 -8.78 18.15 -2.07
N LEU A 52 -9.66 19.11 -1.84
CA LEU A 52 -11.06 19.04 -2.24
C LEU A 52 -11.19 18.78 -3.74
N GLY A 53 -12.13 17.91 -4.12
CA GLY A 53 -12.34 17.50 -5.50
C GLY A 53 -11.51 16.30 -5.94
N THR A 54 -10.64 15.76 -5.06
CA THR A 54 -9.96 14.48 -5.29
C THR A 54 -10.72 13.33 -4.64
N ASN A 55 -10.33 12.10 -4.96
CA ASN A 55 -11.01 10.90 -4.47
C ASN A 55 -10.66 10.63 -3.00
N LEU A 56 -11.64 10.80 -2.10
CA LEU A 56 -11.49 10.58 -0.66
C LEU A 56 -11.15 9.11 -0.33
N GLN A 57 -11.72 8.15 -1.05
CA GLN A 57 -11.45 6.72 -0.84
C GLN A 57 -9.99 6.38 -1.17
N SER A 58 -9.45 6.93 -2.25
CA SER A 58 -8.05 6.73 -2.63
C SER A 58 -7.09 7.33 -1.59
N TRP A 59 -7.44 8.48 -1.04
CA TRP A 59 -6.66 9.11 0.03
C TRP A 59 -6.72 8.28 1.31
N ALA A 60 -7.90 7.81 1.71
CA ALA A 60 -8.08 6.91 2.85
C ALA A 60 -7.27 5.61 2.69
N TYR A 61 -7.35 4.99 1.52
CA TYR A 61 -6.60 3.78 1.21
C TYR A 61 -5.08 3.99 1.33
N THR A 62 -4.56 5.09 0.82
CA THR A 62 -3.14 5.43 0.92
C THR A 62 -2.69 5.57 2.37
N ILE A 63 -3.46 6.26 3.21
CA ILE A 63 -3.16 6.43 4.64
C ILE A 63 -3.23 5.08 5.36
N MET A 64 -4.27 4.30 5.11
CA MET A 64 -4.45 2.97 5.70
C MET A 64 -3.28 2.04 5.34
N ARG A 65 -2.92 1.98 4.07
CA ARG A 65 -1.81 1.18 3.59
C ARG A 65 -0.48 1.59 4.23
N ASN A 66 -0.20 2.89 4.30
CA ASN A 66 1.01 3.39 4.95
C ASN A 66 1.00 3.08 6.46
N THR A 67 -0.15 3.11 7.10
CA THR A 67 -0.32 2.72 8.50
C THR A 67 -0.01 1.24 8.71
N TYR A 68 -0.54 0.38 7.86
CA TYR A 68 -0.26 -1.05 7.87
C TYR A 68 1.24 -1.34 7.69
N ILE A 69 1.88 -0.73 6.70
CA ILE A 69 3.32 -0.90 6.46
C ILE A 69 4.14 -0.47 7.67
N THR A 70 3.82 0.67 8.27
CA THR A 70 4.52 1.18 9.45
C THR A 70 4.40 0.21 10.61
N GLN A 71 3.22 -0.38 10.81
CA GLN A 71 2.99 -1.38 11.85
C GLN A 71 3.80 -2.65 11.57
N GLN A 72 3.77 -3.17 10.35
CA GLN A 72 4.55 -4.35 9.97
C GLN A 72 6.06 -4.14 10.12
N ASN A 73 6.56 -2.98 9.73
CA ASN A 73 7.97 -2.65 9.90
C ASN A 73 8.38 -2.58 11.38
N ARG A 74 7.50 -2.09 12.26
CA ARG A 74 7.74 -2.12 13.72
C ARG A 74 7.79 -3.54 14.25
N GLU A 75 6.89 -4.40 13.84
CA GLU A 75 6.87 -5.82 14.23
C GLU A 75 8.14 -6.54 13.77
N ILE A 76 8.64 -6.26 12.59
CA ILE A 76 9.89 -6.83 12.07
C ILE A 76 11.11 -6.32 12.87
N VAL A 77 11.14 -5.05 13.25
CA VAL A 77 12.26 -4.44 13.97
C VAL A 77 12.29 -4.84 15.45
N TYR A 78 11.11 -5.00 16.07
CA TYR A 78 10.98 -5.29 17.51
C TYR A 78 10.58 -6.74 17.80
N GLY A 79 10.09 -7.48 16.82
CA GLY A 79 9.79 -8.90 16.90
C GLY A 79 11.00 -9.72 16.48
N THR A 80 11.47 -10.58 17.38
CA THR A 80 12.41 -11.66 17.06
C THR A 80 12.04 -12.31 15.73
N LEU A 81 13.07 -12.48 14.87
CA LEU A 81 13.13 -13.42 13.74
C LEU A 81 12.04 -14.50 13.80
N ALA A 82 10.84 -14.14 13.45
CA ALA A 82 9.78 -15.13 13.26
C ALA A 82 9.74 -15.44 11.77
N ASP A 83 10.00 -16.68 11.47
CA ASP A 83 9.75 -17.46 10.29
C ASP A 83 9.57 -16.69 8.97
N GLU A 84 10.41 -17.05 8.00
CA GLU A 84 10.18 -16.74 6.59
C GLU A 84 8.70 -16.99 6.26
N PRO A 85 7.99 -16.02 5.70
CA PRO A 85 6.67 -16.30 5.18
C PRO A 85 6.82 -17.46 4.19
N ALA A 86 6.13 -18.55 4.47
CA ALA A 86 6.01 -19.63 3.51
C ALA A 86 5.65 -19.06 2.14
N ASP A 87 6.24 -19.59 1.09
CA ASP A 87 5.87 -19.30 -0.30
C ASP A 87 4.42 -19.76 -0.55
N GLU A 88 3.46 -19.09 0.10
CA GLU A 88 2.06 -19.24 -0.28
C GLU A 88 1.83 -18.46 -1.58
N PRO A 89 1.10 -19.02 -2.53
CA PRO A 89 0.73 -18.31 -3.74
C PRO A 89 0.05 -17.01 -3.34
N ILE A 90 0.64 -15.87 -3.70
CA ILE A 90 0.07 -14.55 -3.46
C ILE A 90 -1.22 -14.49 -4.29
N GLU A 91 -2.37 -14.55 -3.61
CA GLU A 91 -3.65 -14.29 -4.26
C GLU A 91 -3.58 -12.88 -4.88
N GLU A 92 -3.89 -12.81 -6.17
CA GLU A 92 -3.84 -11.55 -6.92
C GLU A 92 -4.75 -10.52 -6.24
N PRO A 93 -4.23 -9.34 -5.86
CA PRO A 93 -5.08 -8.32 -5.27
C PRO A 93 -6.13 -7.85 -6.29
N GLU A 94 -7.40 -8.00 -5.94
CA GLU A 94 -8.55 -7.60 -6.76
C GLU A 94 -8.61 -6.08 -7.07
N ILE A 95 -7.65 -5.30 -6.56
CA ILE A 95 -7.65 -3.83 -6.59
C ILE A 95 -7.08 -3.27 -7.89
N PHE A 96 -6.30 -4.05 -8.64
CA PHE A 96 -5.75 -3.60 -9.91
C PHE A 96 -6.63 -4.04 -11.08
N SER A 97 -6.96 -3.11 -11.95
CA SER A 97 -7.57 -3.49 -13.22
C SER A 97 -6.68 -4.53 -13.93
N ASN A 98 -7.28 -5.53 -14.52
CA ASN A 98 -6.55 -6.58 -15.26
C ASN A 98 -5.55 -6.03 -16.28
N GLU A 99 -5.76 -4.81 -16.77
CA GLU A 99 -4.89 -4.11 -17.70
C GLU A 99 -3.58 -3.66 -17.08
N ILE A 100 -3.63 -3.10 -15.86
CA ILE A 100 -2.43 -2.68 -15.12
C ILE A 100 -1.59 -3.90 -14.75
N LEU A 101 -2.22 -4.98 -14.30
CA LEU A 101 -1.52 -6.23 -13.98
C LEU A 101 -0.81 -6.81 -15.21
N LYS A 102 -1.46 -6.78 -16.38
CA LYS A 102 -0.83 -7.18 -17.64
C LYS A 102 0.39 -6.34 -17.95
N CYS A 103 0.30 -5.01 -17.81
CA CYS A 103 1.43 -4.12 -18.04
C CYS A 103 2.60 -4.41 -17.09
N ILE A 104 2.33 -4.67 -15.82
CA ILE A 104 3.37 -5.00 -14.83
C ILE A 104 4.07 -6.32 -15.18
N ARG A 105 3.35 -7.32 -15.68
CA ARG A 105 3.92 -8.61 -16.10
C ARG A 105 4.90 -8.51 -17.29
N TYR A 106 4.82 -7.44 -18.08
CA TYR A 106 5.79 -7.19 -19.17
C TYR A 106 7.11 -6.59 -18.69
N LEU A 107 7.21 -6.19 -17.42
CA LEU A 107 8.46 -5.69 -16.87
C LEU A 107 9.51 -6.82 -16.75
N PRO A 108 10.81 -6.52 -16.95
CA PRO A 108 11.88 -7.43 -16.56
C PRO A 108 11.70 -7.89 -15.10
N GLU A 109 12.08 -9.12 -14.80
CA GLU A 109 11.86 -9.76 -13.49
C GLU A 109 12.33 -8.90 -12.31
N GLU A 110 13.51 -8.29 -12.42
CA GLU A 110 14.06 -7.42 -11.37
C GLU A 110 13.20 -6.17 -11.09
N LEU A 111 12.62 -5.60 -12.15
CA LEU A 111 11.72 -4.46 -12.03
C LEU A 111 10.34 -4.88 -11.57
N PHE A 112 9.84 -6.01 -12.04
CA PHE A 112 8.57 -6.58 -11.62
C PHE A 112 8.52 -6.77 -10.10
N TRP A 113 9.48 -7.46 -9.52
CA TRP A 113 9.49 -7.74 -8.09
C TRP A 113 9.58 -6.50 -7.22
N VAL A 114 10.35 -5.50 -7.63
CA VAL A 114 10.45 -4.24 -6.88
C VAL A 114 9.12 -3.47 -6.92
N VAL A 115 8.47 -3.41 -8.08
CA VAL A 115 7.14 -2.79 -8.23
C VAL A 115 6.11 -3.55 -7.43
N TRP A 116 6.10 -4.88 -7.53
CA TRP A 116 5.16 -5.73 -6.83
C TRP A 116 5.27 -5.58 -5.32
N LEU A 117 6.45 -5.73 -4.77
CA LEU A 117 6.68 -5.58 -3.32
C LEU A 117 6.36 -4.16 -2.84
N ARG A 118 6.63 -3.15 -3.65
CA ARG A 118 6.24 -1.79 -3.30
C ARG A 118 4.74 -1.59 -3.36
N ALA A 119 4.05 -2.19 -4.30
CA ALA A 119 2.59 -2.19 -4.39
C ALA A 119 1.93 -2.90 -3.20
N GLU A 120 2.53 -4.01 -2.73
CA GLU A 120 2.12 -4.71 -1.51
C GLU A 120 2.40 -3.90 -0.23
N GLY A 121 3.17 -2.83 -0.36
CA GLY A 121 3.36 -1.87 0.71
C GLY A 121 4.65 -2.00 1.49
N TYR A 122 5.56 -2.85 1.09
CA TYR A 122 6.85 -3.00 1.77
C TYR A 122 7.73 -1.76 1.64
N SER A 123 8.53 -1.49 2.68
CA SER A 123 9.49 -0.39 2.68
C SER A 123 10.64 -0.64 1.71
N TYR A 124 11.35 0.42 1.31
CA TYR A 124 12.54 0.29 0.47
C TYR A 124 13.62 -0.55 1.16
N ASP A 125 13.78 -0.42 2.47
CA ASP A 125 14.74 -1.20 3.25
C ASP A 125 14.39 -2.69 3.24
N PHE A 126 13.12 -3.04 3.40
CA PHE A 126 12.66 -4.41 3.32
C PHE A 126 12.87 -4.99 1.92
N ILE A 127 12.51 -4.26 0.87
CA ILE A 127 12.69 -4.69 -0.52
C ILE A 127 14.18 -4.91 -0.82
N ALA A 128 15.03 -3.99 -0.38
CA ALA A 128 16.47 -4.10 -0.52
C ALA A 128 17.03 -5.36 0.13
N MET A 129 16.60 -5.66 1.35
CA MET A 129 16.96 -6.88 2.07
C MET A 129 16.44 -8.13 1.35
N LYS A 130 15.17 -8.16 0.98
CA LYS A 130 14.54 -9.32 0.33
C LYS A 130 15.14 -9.63 -1.04
N ARG A 131 15.52 -8.60 -1.78
CA ARG A 131 16.13 -8.73 -3.13
C ARG A 131 17.65 -8.70 -3.12
N ASN A 132 18.27 -8.72 -1.95
CA ASN A 132 19.71 -8.71 -1.76
C ASN A 132 20.43 -7.60 -2.56
N CYS A 133 19.95 -6.39 -2.41
CA CYS A 133 20.49 -5.17 -3.01
C CYS A 133 20.44 -4.01 -2.04
N ASN A 134 20.99 -2.86 -2.40
CA ASN A 134 20.90 -1.67 -1.56
C ASN A 134 19.65 -0.82 -1.88
N VAL A 135 19.31 0.10 -0.99
CA VAL A 135 18.13 0.97 -1.12
C VAL A 135 18.22 1.86 -2.36
N SER A 136 19.39 2.33 -2.74
CA SER A 136 19.57 3.13 -3.96
C SER A 136 19.27 2.32 -5.23
N THR A 137 19.59 1.05 -5.24
CA THR A 137 19.22 0.12 -6.32
C THR A 137 17.70 -0.05 -6.41
N VAL A 138 17.01 -0.20 -5.27
CA VAL A 138 15.54 -0.26 -5.23
C VAL A 138 14.93 1.01 -5.82
N ARG A 139 15.42 2.17 -5.43
CA ARG A 139 14.94 3.46 -5.97
C ARG A 139 15.17 3.58 -7.48
N GLY A 140 16.34 3.20 -7.95
CA GLY A 140 16.70 3.20 -9.38
C GLY A 140 15.82 2.26 -10.20
N ARG A 141 15.59 1.06 -9.71
CA ARG A 141 14.69 0.07 -10.33
C ARG A 141 13.24 0.57 -10.39
N LEU A 142 12.73 1.17 -9.31
CA LEU A 142 11.39 1.77 -9.30
C LEU A 142 11.27 2.92 -10.30
N TYR A 143 12.28 3.76 -10.40
CA TYR A 143 12.31 4.84 -11.39
C TYR A 143 12.24 4.27 -12.81
N THR A 144 13.09 3.32 -13.14
CA THR A 144 13.13 2.67 -14.46
C THR A 144 11.80 1.98 -14.78
N ALA A 145 11.22 1.27 -13.81
CA ALA A 145 9.93 0.61 -13.96
C ALA A 145 8.81 1.60 -14.28
N ARG A 146 8.78 2.74 -13.57
CA ARG A 146 7.79 3.80 -13.85
C ARG A 146 7.93 4.37 -15.25
N GLN A 147 9.14 4.56 -15.74
CA GLN A 147 9.38 5.05 -17.10
C GLN A 147 8.88 4.05 -18.15
N LEU A 148 9.14 2.76 -17.95
CA LEU A 148 8.66 1.70 -18.85
C LEU A 148 7.14 1.58 -18.82
N LEU A 149 6.54 1.61 -17.64
CA LEU A 149 5.07 1.56 -17.51
C LEU A 149 4.39 2.76 -18.17
N ARG A 150 4.94 3.95 -18.05
CA ARG A 150 4.43 5.14 -18.75
C ARG A 150 4.47 4.97 -20.26
N LYS A 151 5.52 4.39 -20.82
CA LYS A 151 5.61 4.09 -22.25
C LYS A 151 4.55 3.08 -22.68
N ILE A 152 4.38 2.02 -21.92
CA ILE A 152 3.37 0.97 -22.22
C ILE A 152 1.97 1.57 -22.18
N LEU A 153 1.64 2.32 -21.13
CA LEU A 153 0.31 2.92 -20.95
C LEU A 153 0.01 4.05 -21.94
N SER A 154 1.02 4.72 -22.47
CA SER A 154 0.82 5.77 -23.50
C SER A 154 0.50 5.21 -24.89
N GLN A 155 0.62 3.89 -25.09
CA GLN A 155 0.30 3.22 -26.34
C GLN A 155 -1.13 2.68 -26.38
N TYR A 156 -1.87 2.81 -25.29
CA TYR A 156 -3.30 2.48 -25.16
C TYR A 156 -4.15 3.75 -25.09
#